data_5c9a01afe9255df168c0885b7b7963c4
#
_entry.id   5c9a01afe9255df168c0885b7b7963c4
#
_cell.length_a   1.000
_cell.length_b   1.000
_cell.length_c   1.000
_cell.angle_alpha   90.00
_cell.angle_beta   90.00
_cell.angle_gamma   90.00
#
_symmetry.space_group_name_H-M   'P 1'
#
loop_
_entity.id
_entity.type
_entity.pdbx_description
1 polymer ?
#
loop_
_entity_poly.entity_id
_entity_poly.type
_entity_poly.pdbx_seq_one_letter_code
_entity_poly.pdbx_strand_id
1 'polypeptide(L)'
;YIGIMTIVLLERSKAGVLLSCKAEGHAGFAKSGSDIVCSAITVLIRTTMQVLSETDGVKLKADTTNRGFLSFCVTVDSFSEKTETVLSYAGDFLETGLKSLMNEFPEYVEVRTKRV
;
A
#
# COMPACT_ATOMS: atom_id res chain seq x y z
N TYR A 1 12.89 -10.83 -18.64
CA TYR A 1 11.81 -11.57 -18.03
C TYR A 1 10.68 -10.63 -17.62
N ILE A 2 9.60 -10.73 -18.35
CA ILE A 2 8.52 -9.76 -18.24
C ILE A 2 7.44 -10.29 -17.31
N GLY A 3 6.86 -9.44 -16.45
CA GLY A 3 5.66 -9.77 -15.71
C GLY A 3 5.85 -10.24 -14.29
N ILE A 4 7.05 -10.14 -13.72
CA ILE A 4 7.27 -10.51 -12.33
C ILE A 4 7.30 -9.30 -11.40
N MET A 5 7.25 -8.11 -11.96
CA MET A 5 7.33 -6.90 -11.14
C MET A 5 5.96 -6.58 -10.53
N THR A 6 5.95 -6.35 -9.23
CA THR A 6 4.78 -5.80 -8.56
C THR A 6 4.87 -4.28 -8.60
N ILE A 7 3.82 -3.64 -9.03
CA ILE A 7 3.74 -2.18 -9.07
C ILE A 7 2.78 -1.73 -7.99
N VAL A 8 3.25 -0.84 -7.13
CA VAL A 8 2.44 -0.28 -6.05
C VAL A 8 2.25 1.20 -6.29
N LEU A 9 1.00 1.62 -6.32
CA LEU A 9 0.62 3.02 -6.51
C LEU A 9 -0.01 3.53 -5.22
N LEU A 10 0.58 4.58 -4.68
CA LEU A 10 0.06 5.27 -3.50
C LEU A 10 -0.48 6.62 -3.92
N GLU A 11 -1.66 6.98 -3.41
CA GLU A 11 -2.18 8.33 -3.53
C GLU A 11 -2.22 8.96 -2.15
N ARG A 12 -1.67 10.16 -2.06
CA ARG A 12 -1.65 10.95 -0.84
C ARG A 12 -2.11 12.37 -1.16
N SER A 13 -2.74 13.02 -0.20
CA SER A 13 -3.08 14.43 -0.37
C SER A 13 -1.80 15.27 -0.35
N LYS A 14 -1.91 16.54 -0.70
CA LYS A 14 -0.79 17.47 -0.60
C LYS A 14 -0.31 17.62 0.84
N ALA A 15 -1.21 17.46 1.79
CA ALA A 15 -0.87 17.50 3.22
C ALA A 15 -0.27 16.18 3.73
N GLY A 16 -0.24 15.14 2.90
CA GLY A 16 0.36 13.87 3.26
C GLY A 16 -0.61 12.79 3.70
N VAL A 17 -1.90 13.06 3.69
CA VAL A 17 -2.92 12.09 4.10
C VAL A 17 -2.97 10.94 3.11
N LEU A 18 -2.91 9.71 3.61
CA LEU A 18 -3.03 8.51 2.78
C LEU A 18 -4.46 8.38 2.27
N LEU A 19 -4.62 8.30 0.96
CA LEU A 19 -5.92 8.22 0.31
C LEU A 19 -6.19 6.85 -0.29
N SER A 20 -5.20 6.25 -0.92
CA SER A 20 -5.38 4.93 -1.54
C SER A 20 -4.05 4.23 -1.74
N CYS A 21 -4.14 2.92 -1.89
CA CYS A 21 -3.01 2.08 -2.25
C CYS A 21 -3.50 1.00 -3.19
N LYS A 22 -2.74 0.74 -4.23
CA LYS A 22 -3.05 -0.32 -5.18
C LYS A 22 -1.77 -1.06 -5.51
N ALA A 23 -1.76 -2.34 -5.25
CA ALA A 23 -0.64 -3.22 -5.59
C ALA A 23 -1.11 -4.23 -6.62
N GLU A 24 -0.35 -4.36 -7.70
CA GLU A 24 -0.70 -5.23 -8.81
C GLU A 24 0.55 -5.93 -9.32
N GLY A 25 0.47 -7.24 -9.49
CA GLY A 25 1.59 -8.02 -9.99
C GLY A 25 1.38 -9.50 -9.78
N HIS A 26 2.31 -10.27 -10.29
CA HIS A 26 2.21 -11.72 -10.26
C HIS A 26 2.80 -12.29 -9.00
N ALA A 27 1.97 -12.98 -8.25
CA ALA A 27 2.41 -13.70 -7.06
C ALA A 27 2.53 -15.20 -7.30
N GLY A 28 2.08 -15.72 -8.42
CA GLY A 28 1.88 -17.15 -8.57
C GLY A 28 2.98 -17.93 -9.26
N PHE A 29 3.85 -17.28 -9.99
CA PHE A 29 4.89 -17.94 -10.77
C PHE A 29 6.28 -17.46 -10.42
N ALA A 30 6.38 -16.81 -9.32
CA ALA A 30 7.60 -16.12 -8.98
C ALA A 30 8.65 -17.09 -8.49
N LYS A 31 9.88 -16.80 -8.84
CA LYS A 31 11.03 -17.41 -8.19
C LYS A 31 10.99 -17.06 -6.72
N SER A 32 11.65 -17.86 -5.89
CA SER A 32 11.59 -17.70 -4.43
C SER A 32 11.84 -16.27 -3.94
N GLY A 33 12.73 -15.52 -4.59
CA GLY A 33 13.01 -14.14 -4.20
C GLY A 33 11.84 -13.20 -4.43
N SER A 34 11.12 -13.41 -5.53
CA SER A 34 9.94 -12.61 -5.85
C SER A 34 8.77 -12.93 -4.93
N ASP A 35 8.63 -14.20 -4.49
CA ASP A 35 7.61 -14.59 -3.52
C ASP A 35 7.83 -13.93 -2.17
N ILE A 36 9.07 -13.82 -1.74
CA ILE A 36 9.42 -13.13 -0.50
C ILE A 36 9.03 -11.66 -0.59
N VAL A 37 9.32 -11.03 -1.70
CA VAL A 37 8.96 -9.62 -1.92
C VAL A 37 7.45 -9.44 -1.92
N CYS A 38 6.72 -10.28 -2.63
CA CYS A 38 5.26 -10.23 -2.65
C CYS A 38 4.66 -10.41 -1.26
N SER A 39 5.21 -11.33 -0.47
CA SER A 39 4.76 -11.53 0.90
C SER A 39 5.02 -10.30 1.76
N ALA A 40 6.18 -9.68 1.61
CA ALA A 40 6.52 -8.47 2.36
C ALA A 40 5.59 -7.32 2.00
N ILE A 41 5.33 -7.11 0.71
CA ILE A 41 4.38 -6.08 0.24
C ILE A 41 3.00 -6.33 0.84
N THR A 42 2.53 -7.57 0.77
CA THR A 42 1.22 -7.94 1.28
C THR A 42 1.08 -7.68 2.77
N VAL A 43 2.10 -8.05 3.55
CA VAL A 43 2.09 -7.80 4.99
C VAL A 43 2.04 -6.31 5.29
N LEU A 44 2.85 -5.50 4.61
CA LEU A 44 2.84 -4.05 4.82
C LEU A 44 1.48 -3.44 4.53
N ILE A 45 0.89 -3.81 3.39
CA ILE A 45 -0.41 -3.24 2.98
C ILE A 45 -1.52 -3.72 3.89
N ARG A 46 -1.60 -5.03 4.18
CA ARG A 46 -2.66 -5.58 5.02
C ARG A 46 -2.57 -5.09 6.46
N THR A 47 -1.36 -4.93 7.00
CA THR A 47 -1.19 -4.38 8.34
C THR A 47 -1.67 -2.94 8.39
N THR A 48 -1.32 -2.14 7.38
CA THR A 48 -1.81 -0.76 7.28
C THR A 48 -3.33 -0.73 7.22
N MET A 49 -3.93 -1.60 6.40
CA MET A 49 -5.39 -1.71 6.30
C MET A 49 -6.03 -2.06 7.64
N GLN A 50 -5.45 -3.00 8.37
CA GLN A 50 -6.00 -3.41 9.65
C GLN A 50 -5.98 -2.28 10.66
N VAL A 51 -4.86 -1.60 10.78
CA VAL A 51 -4.73 -0.45 11.69
C VAL A 51 -5.75 0.63 11.33
N LEU A 52 -5.89 0.94 10.05
CA LEU A 52 -6.85 1.96 9.61
C LEU A 52 -8.29 1.52 9.84
N SER A 53 -8.60 0.25 9.64
CA SER A 53 -9.95 -0.26 9.87
C SER A 53 -10.35 -0.21 11.34
N GLU A 54 -9.38 -0.19 12.23
CA GLU A 54 -9.60 -0.09 13.68
C GLU A 54 -9.55 1.35 14.19
N THR A 55 -9.35 2.31 13.30
CA THR A 55 -9.23 3.72 13.65
C THR A 55 -10.60 4.39 13.55
N ASP A 56 -11.04 5.03 14.63
CA ASP A 56 -12.32 5.72 14.65
C ASP A 56 -12.38 6.80 13.58
N GLY A 57 -13.50 6.85 12.85
CA GLY A 57 -13.72 7.85 11.82
C GLY A 57 -13.12 7.51 10.47
N VAL A 58 -12.39 6.40 10.36
CA VAL A 58 -11.77 5.96 9.12
C VAL A 58 -12.48 4.73 8.60
N LYS A 59 -12.82 4.75 7.32
CA LYS A 59 -13.43 3.60 6.64
C LYS A 59 -12.59 3.23 5.43
N LEU A 60 -12.49 1.95 5.18
CA LEU A 60 -11.77 1.42 4.03
C LEU A 60 -12.73 0.73 3.08
N LYS A 61 -12.49 0.94 1.80
CA LYS A 61 -13.06 0.12 0.74
C LYS A 61 -11.91 -0.65 0.11
N ALA A 62 -11.94 -1.96 0.25
CA ALA A 62 -10.83 -2.81 -0.18
C ALA A 62 -11.28 -3.78 -1.27
N ASP A 63 -10.34 -4.12 -2.15
CA ASP A 63 -10.53 -5.17 -3.14
C ASP A 63 -9.37 -6.14 -3.02
N THR A 64 -9.69 -7.35 -2.56
CA THR A 64 -8.71 -8.41 -2.38
C THR A 64 -9.14 -9.70 -3.10
N THR A 65 -10.12 -9.58 -4.02
CA THR A 65 -10.75 -10.73 -4.62
C THR A 65 -9.90 -11.42 -5.69
N ASN A 66 -9.01 -10.67 -6.33
CA ASN A 66 -8.18 -11.20 -7.39
C ASN A 66 -6.78 -11.51 -6.88
N ARG A 67 -6.29 -12.67 -7.27
CA ARG A 67 -4.92 -13.06 -6.95
C ARG A 67 -3.93 -12.13 -7.65
N GLY A 68 -2.96 -11.64 -6.92
CA GLY A 68 -1.99 -10.70 -7.47
C GLY A 68 -2.48 -9.26 -7.53
N PHE A 69 -3.62 -8.98 -6.88
CA PHE A 69 -4.20 -7.64 -6.83
C PHE A 69 -4.70 -7.34 -5.42
N LEU A 70 -4.30 -6.20 -4.91
CA LEU A 70 -4.72 -5.76 -3.58
C LEU A 70 -4.84 -4.24 -3.61
N SER A 71 -6.00 -3.73 -3.27
CA SER A 71 -6.19 -2.28 -3.23
C SER A 71 -7.08 -1.87 -2.08
N PHE A 72 -6.91 -0.64 -1.63
CA PHE A 72 -7.85 -0.02 -0.71
C PHE A 72 -7.93 1.48 -0.96
N CYS A 73 -9.09 2.03 -0.64
CA CYS A 73 -9.32 3.48 -0.62
C CYS A 73 -9.76 3.86 0.78
N VAL A 74 -9.36 5.04 1.21
CA VAL A 74 -9.69 5.57 2.53
C VAL A 74 -10.79 6.59 2.39
N THR A 75 -11.82 6.48 3.24
CA THR A 75 -12.82 7.52 3.42
C THR A 75 -12.90 7.87 4.90
N VAL A 76 -13.22 9.13 5.19
CA VAL A 76 -13.39 9.59 6.56
C VAL A 76 -14.77 10.20 6.71
N ASP A 77 -15.39 10.02 7.88
CA ASP A 77 -16.72 10.59 8.15
C ASP A 77 -16.63 12.12 8.24
N SER A 78 -15.55 12.60 8.86
CA SER A 78 -15.22 14.02 8.91
C SER A 78 -13.73 14.15 9.19
N PHE A 79 -13.09 15.12 8.54
CA PHE A 79 -11.69 15.37 8.82
C PHE A 79 -11.54 16.04 10.18
N SER A 80 -10.70 15.44 11.01
CA SER A 80 -10.25 16.02 12.27
C SER A 80 -8.73 16.02 12.24
N GLU A 81 -8.14 16.82 13.11
CA GLU A 81 -6.68 16.82 13.25
C GLU A 81 -6.15 15.42 13.57
N LYS A 82 -6.89 14.67 14.39
CA LYS A 82 -6.49 13.32 14.77
C LYS A 82 -6.50 12.35 13.59
N THR A 83 -7.57 12.33 12.80
CA THR A 83 -7.64 11.44 11.63
C THR A 83 -6.60 11.83 10.60
N GLU A 84 -6.38 13.11 10.40
CA GLU A 84 -5.37 13.61 9.49
C GLU A 84 -3.96 13.16 9.92
N THR A 85 -3.66 13.27 11.20
CA THR A 85 -2.38 12.82 11.74
C THR A 85 -2.18 11.32 11.56
N VAL A 86 -3.19 10.51 11.90
CA VAL A 86 -3.12 9.06 11.75
C VAL A 86 -2.89 8.68 10.30
N LEU A 87 -3.64 9.29 9.37
CA LEU A 87 -3.52 8.96 7.96
C LEU A 87 -2.20 9.43 7.37
N SER A 88 -1.62 10.51 7.87
CA SER A 88 -0.29 10.95 7.45
C SER A 88 0.78 9.98 7.93
N TYR A 89 0.73 9.55 9.17
CA TYR A 89 1.69 8.57 9.69
C TYR A 89 1.55 7.22 9.00
N ALA A 90 0.31 6.76 8.76
CA ALA A 90 0.09 5.51 8.04
C ALA A 90 0.67 5.60 6.64
N GLY A 91 0.50 6.75 5.98
CA GLY A 91 1.08 6.98 4.66
C GLY A 91 2.60 6.96 4.69
N ASP A 92 3.20 7.62 5.68
CA ASP A 92 4.65 7.64 5.83
C ASP A 92 5.20 6.23 6.08
N PHE A 93 4.56 5.50 6.98
CA PHE A 93 4.96 4.14 7.30
C PHE A 93 4.90 3.24 6.07
N LEU A 94 3.77 3.24 5.38
CA LEU A 94 3.57 2.37 4.22
C LEU A 94 4.52 2.75 3.09
N GLU A 95 4.61 4.01 2.77
CA GLU A 95 5.49 4.48 1.70
C GLU A 95 6.95 4.17 2.01
N THR A 96 7.40 4.41 3.23
CA THR A 96 8.77 4.13 3.64
C THR A 96 9.08 2.65 3.53
N GLY A 97 8.18 1.79 4.02
CA GLY A 97 8.38 0.35 3.95
C GLY A 97 8.43 -0.17 2.53
N LEU A 98 7.51 0.30 1.68
CA LEU A 98 7.46 -0.11 0.29
C LEU A 98 8.70 0.37 -0.49
N LYS A 99 9.12 1.60 -0.27
CA LYS A 99 10.33 2.13 -0.93
C LYS A 99 11.58 1.43 -0.45
N SER A 100 11.62 1.00 0.79
CA SER A 100 12.72 0.20 1.30
C SER A 100 12.83 -1.13 0.54
N LEU A 101 11.69 -1.77 0.28
CA LEU A 101 11.66 -2.98 -0.54
C LEU A 101 12.10 -2.71 -1.97
N MET A 102 11.66 -1.60 -2.55
CA MET A 102 12.06 -1.23 -3.90
C MET A 102 13.58 -1.00 -3.99
N ASN A 103 14.16 -0.36 -2.99
CA ASN A 103 15.60 -0.13 -2.95
C ASN A 103 16.40 -1.44 -2.86
N GLU A 104 15.87 -2.39 -2.10
CA GLU A 104 16.55 -3.68 -1.91
C GLU A 104 16.28 -4.64 -3.08
N PHE A 105 15.08 -4.60 -3.64
CA PHE A 105 14.67 -5.52 -4.70
C PHE A 105 14.10 -4.77 -5.91
N PRO A 106 14.92 -3.91 -6.57
CA PRO A 106 14.41 -3.06 -7.65
C PRO A 106 13.91 -3.83 -8.87
N GLU A 107 14.32 -5.09 -9.02
CA GLU A 107 13.85 -5.93 -10.12
C GLU A 107 12.45 -6.49 -9.90
N TYR A 108 11.96 -6.48 -8.66
CA TYR A 108 10.71 -7.14 -8.30
C TYR A 108 9.61 -6.18 -7.87
N VAL A 109 9.94 -4.94 -7.53
CA VAL A 109 8.94 -4.00 -7.06
C VAL A 109 9.25 -2.58 -7.50
N GLU A 110 8.20 -1.88 -7.92
CA GLU A 110 8.25 -0.45 -8.21
C GLU A 110 7.15 0.24 -7.42
N VAL A 111 7.52 1.31 -6.74
CA VAL A 111 6.58 2.09 -5.92
C VAL A 111 6.49 3.49 -6.47
N ARG A 112 5.28 3.94 -6.72
CA ARG A 112 4.99 5.30 -7.21
C ARG A 112 4.05 5.97 -6.24
N THR A 113 4.34 7.21 -5.89
CA THR A 113 3.46 8.02 -5.05
C THR A 113 2.98 9.23 -5.84
N LYS A 114 1.67 9.43 -5.81
CA LYS A 114 1.03 10.58 -6.44
C LYS A 114 0.45 11.47 -5.36
N ARG A 115 0.78 12.75 -5.42
CA ARG A 115 0.17 13.78 -4.56
C ARG A 115 -0.99 14.42 -5.31
N VAL A 116 -2.14 14.43 -4.73
CA VAL A 116 -3.34 14.96 -5.38
C VAL A 116 -3.96 16.15 -4.63
#